data_4a044b1e0bb28e4d4d0f70a23394908b
#
_entry.id   4a044b1e0bb28e4d4d0f70a23394908b
#
_cell.length_a   1.000
_cell.length_b   1.000
_cell.length_c   1.000
_cell.angle_alpha   90.00
_cell.angle_beta   90.00
_cell.angle_gamma   90.00
#
_symmetry.space_group_name_H-M   'P 1'
#
loop_
_entity.id
_entity.type
_entity.pdbx_description
1 polymer ?
#
loop_
_entity_poly.entity_id
_entity_poly.type
_entity_poly.pdbx_seq_one_letter_code
_entity_poly.pdbx_strand_id
1 'polypeptide(L)'
;MHSTLLAFDIGTSGLKASLVDENLNIIRNVTTSYPTHHYPNGGCEQEAADWWMSAVRAMMMLRELAPEYVKRVDAIGVSGHMLGCLPMDKDGQTLRPAMIHADTRALAISNALRARFGRDYFYEICGNVLSPASTLCKTLWLKENDCLLYTSPSPRDG
;
A
#
# COMPACT_ATOMS: atom_id res chain seq x y z
N MET A 1 -5.51 -1.96 -34.73
CA MET A 1 -4.36 -2.31 -33.84
C MET A 1 -4.99 -2.72 -32.53
N HIS A 2 -4.66 -3.91 -32.03
CA HIS A 2 -5.24 -4.36 -30.75
C HIS A 2 -4.52 -3.65 -29.59
N SER A 3 -5.28 -3.01 -28.72
CA SER A 3 -4.82 -2.33 -27.52
C SER A 3 -4.43 -3.34 -26.46
N THR A 4 -3.41 -3.03 -25.68
CA THR A 4 -2.99 -3.87 -24.53
C THR A 4 -3.05 -3.02 -23.26
N LEU A 5 -3.56 -3.60 -22.20
CA LEU A 5 -3.58 -3.01 -20.86
C LEU A 5 -2.57 -3.75 -19.98
N LEU A 6 -1.92 -3.00 -19.11
CA LEU A 6 -1.05 -3.54 -18.07
C LEU A 6 -1.70 -3.32 -16.71
N ALA A 7 -1.93 -4.40 -15.97
CA ALA A 7 -2.51 -4.34 -14.64
C ALA A 7 -1.48 -4.80 -13.60
N PHE A 8 -1.27 -3.99 -12.55
CA PHE A 8 -0.51 -4.36 -11.38
C PHE A 8 -1.45 -4.60 -10.19
N ASP A 9 -1.25 -5.71 -9.50
CA ASP A 9 -1.88 -6.02 -8.23
C ASP A 9 -0.78 -6.14 -7.17
N ILE A 10 -0.67 -5.12 -6.30
CA ILE A 10 0.35 -5.04 -5.25
C ILE A 10 -0.26 -5.63 -3.97
N GLY A 11 -0.11 -6.95 -3.81
CA GLY A 11 -0.69 -7.70 -2.71
C GLY A 11 0.23 -7.81 -1.49
N THR A 12 -0.19 -8.55 -0.47
CA THR A 12 0.55 -8.70 0.79
C THR A 12 1.87 -9.48 0.63
N SER A 13 1.89 -10.52 -0.21
CA SER A 13 3.05 -11.41 -0.36
C SER A 13 3.87 -11.16 -1.62
N GLY A 14 3.38 -10.28 -2.51
CA GLY A 14 4.04 -9.99 -3.76
C GLY A 14 3.15 -9.20 -4.72
N LEU A 15 3.73 -8.85 -5.85
CA LEU A 15 3.08 -8.13 -6.93
C LEU A 15 2.80 -9.09 -8.09
N LYS A 16 1.58 -9.05 -8.61
CA LYS A 16 1.21 -9.67 -9.89
C LYS A 16 1.10 -8.59 -10.95
N ALA A 17 1.75 -8.80 -12.09
CA ALA A 17 1.59 -7.97 -13.28
C ALA A 17 0.97 -8.79 -14.40
N SER A 18 -0.05 -8.25 -15.04
CA SER A 18 -0.82 -8.92 -16.11
C SER A 18 -0.91 -8.04 -17.35
N LEU A 19 -0.56 -8.60 -18.51
CA LEU A 19 -0.91 -8.03 -19.80
C LEU A 19 -2.28 -8.58 -20.22
N VAL A 20 -3.18 -7.70 -20.59
CA VAL A 20 -4.58 -8.01 -20.93
C VAL A 20 -4.92 -7.40 -22.28
N ASP A 21 -5.65 -8.14 -23.11
CA ASP A 21 -6.13 -7.65 -24.39
C ASP A 21 -7.38 -6.76 -24.26
N GLU A 22 -7.84 -6.22 -25.36
CA GLU A 22 -9.06 -5.36 -25.43
C GLU A 22 -10.35 -6.07 -25.02
N ASN A 23 -10.36 -7.42 -25.00
CA ASN A 23 -11.48 -8.26 -24.58
C ASN A 23 -11.33 -8.73 -23.11
N LEU A 24 -10.36 -8.19 -22.38
CA LEU A 24 -10.01 -8.55 -21.01
C LEU A 24 -9.47 -9.97 -20.85
N ASN A 25 -8.96 -10.61 -21.91
CA ASN A 25 -8.26 -11.88 -21.79
C ASN A 25 -6.82 -11.65 -21.33
N ILE A 26 -6.36 -12.47 -20.38
CA ILE A 26 -4.97 -12.43 -19.92
C ILE A 26 -4.07 -13.02 -21.01
N ILE A 27 -3.22 -12.18 -21.57
CA ILE A 27 -2.20 -12.58 -22.55
C ILE A 27 -1.03 -13.26 -21.82
N ARG A 28 -0.55 -12.61 -20.74
CA ARG A 28 0.55 -13.07 -19.90
C ARG A 28 0.45 -12.46 -18.50
N ASN A 29 0.84 -13.24 -17.51
CA ASN A 29 1.04 -12.74 -16.16
C ASN A 29 2.38 -13.21 -15.59
N VAL A 30 2.90 -12.43 -14.65
CA VAL A 30 4.09 -12.75 -13.85
C VAL A 30 3.86 -12.32 -12.41
N THR A 31 4.56 -12.96 -11.49
CA THR A 31 4.49 -12.62 -10.06
C THR A 31 5.90 -12.43 -9.52
N THR A 32 6.10 -11.40 -8.73
CA THR A 32 7.34 -11.11 -8.01
C THR A 32 7.02 -10.95 -6.53
N SER A 33 7.91 -11.44 -5.67
CA SER A 33 7.76 -11.35 -4.22
C SER A 33 8.60 -10.23 -3.63
N TYR A 34 8.22 -9.79 -2.45
CA TYR A 34 8.98 -8.88 -1.58
C TYR A 34 8.80 -9.26 -0.11
N PRO A 35 9.76 -8.87 0.76
CA PRO A 35 9.70 -9.23 2.17
C PRO A 35 8.59 -8.50 2.92
N THR A 36 8.08 -9.15 3.96
CA THR A 36 7.26 -8.55 5.00
C THR A 36 7.99 -8.71 6.33
N HIS A 37 8.19 -7.61 7.04
CA HIS A 37 8.87 -7.60 8.33
C HIS A 37 7.84 -7.68 9.45
N HIS A 38 7.96 -8.71 10.29
CA HIS A 38 7.12 -8.95 11.46
C HIS A 38 7.91 -8.66 12.73
N TYR A 39 7.31 -7.92 13.65
CA TYR A 39 7.94 -7.54 14.91
C TYR A 39 7.19 -8.13 16.12
N PRO A 40 7.89 -8.45 17.23
CA PRO A 40 7.26 -9.05 18.42
C PRO A 40 6.14 -8.20 19.04
N ASN A 41 6.18 -6.88 18.84
CA ASN A 41 5.16 -5.95 19.35
C ASN A 41 3.90 -5.87 18.48
N GLY A 42 3.72 -6.78 17.52
CA GLY A 42 2.60 -6.78 16.58
C GLY A 42 2.78 -5.89 15.35
N GLY A 43 3.98 -5.34 15.17
CA GLY A 43 4.33 -4.59 13.96
C GLY A 43 4.39 -5.49 12.73
N CYS A 44 3.89 -4.99 11.60
CA CYS A 44 3.93 -5.67 10.31
C CYS A 44 4.14 -4.63 9.21
N GLU A 45 5.34 -4.63 8.63
CA GLU A 45 5.81 -3.55 7.75
C GLU A 45 6.39 -4.07 6.44
N GLN A 46 6.36 -3.20 5.42
CA GLN A 46 6.99 -3.43 4.12
C GLN A 46 7.67 -2.15 3.63
N GLU A 47 8.80 -2.32 2.93
CA GLU A 47 9.49 -1.21 2.27
C GLU A 47 8.78 -0.83 0.96
N ALA A 48 8.43 0.44 0.81
CA ALA A 48 7.79 0.92 -0.43
C ALA A 48 8.73 0.78 -1.65
N ALA A 49 10.05 0.87 -1.45
CA ALA A 49 11.03 0.62 -2.49
C ALA A 49 10.96 -0.80 -3.06
N ASP A 50 10.62 -1.80 -2.24
CA ASP A 50 10.48 -3.19 -2.68
C ASP A 50 9.26 -3.37 -3.60
N TRP A 51 8.18 -2.64 -3.37
CA TRP A 51 7.02 -2.64 -4.27
C TRP A 51 7.39 -2.11 -5.65
N TRP A 52 8.11 -0.98 -5.69
CA TRP A 52 8.60 -0.40 -6.93
C TRP A 52 9.55 -1.33 -7.67
N MET A 53 10.55 -1.87 -6.98
CA MET A 53 11.51 -2.80 -7.58
C MET A 53 10.83 -4.09 -8.08
N SER A 54 9.76 -4.55 -7.41
CA SER A 54 8.96 -5.68 -7.86
C SER A 54 8.18 -5.35 -9.14
N ALA A 55 7.63 -4.15 -9.25
CA ALA A 55 6.99 -3.71 -10.49
C ALA A 55 7.98 -3.64 -11.65
N VAL A 56 9.18 -3.09 -11.42
CA VAL A 56 10.26 -3.05 -12.42
C VAL A 56 10.66 -4.47 -12.86
N ARG A 57 10.89 -5.39 -11.91
CA ARG A 57 11.21 -6.79 -12.23
C ARG A 57 10.09 -7.47 -13.03
N ALA A 58 8.85 -7.28 -12.63
CA ALA A 58 7.70 -7.84 -13.35
C ALA A 58 7.61 -7.32 -14.78
N MET A 59 7.88 -6.02 -14.99
CA MET A 59 7.94 -5.43 -16.34
C MET A 59 9.07 -6.01 -17.19
N MET A 60 10.25 -6.22 -16.61
CA MET A 60 11.35 -6.87 -17.33
C MET A 60 10.98 -8.28 -17.78
N MET A 61 10.37 -9.07 -16.88
CA MET A 61 9.88 -10.43 -17.21
C MET A 61 8.82 -10.41 -18.31
N LEU A 62 7.84 -9.50 -18.22
CA LEU A 62 6.81 -9.38 -19.27
C LEU A 62 7.40 -8.96 -20.62
N ARG A 63 8.41 -8.09 -20.62
CA ARG A 63 9.11 -7.67 -21.85
C ARG A 63 9.86 -8.83 -22.52
N GLU A 64 10.40 -9.75 -21.74
CA GLU A 64 11.04 -10.96 -22.27
C GLU A 64 10.02 -11.97 -22.80
N LEU A 65 8.91 -12.17 -22.07
CA LEU A 65 7.91 -13.20 -22.36
C LEU A 65 6.91 -12.80 -23.46
N ALA A 66 6.64 -11.51 -23.63
CA ALA A 66 5.61 -10.99 -24.52
C ALA A 66 5.97 -9.59 -25.07
N PRO A 67 7.15 -9.42 -25.74
CA PRO A 67 7.67 -8.12 -26.13
C PRO A 67 6.74 -7.33 -27.05
N GLU A 68 6.01 -8.01 -27.95
CA GLU A 68 5.12 -7.37 -28.91
C GLU A 68 3.87 -6.77 -28.24
N TYR A 69 3.42 -7.37 -27.13
CA TYR A 69 2.29 -6.84 -26.37
C TYR A 69 2.71 -5.71 -25.45
N VAL A 70 3.89 -5.78 -24.83
CA VAL A 70 4.43 -4.71 -23.98
C VAL A 70 4.60 -3.41 -24.76
N LYS A 71 5.03 -3.47 -26.03
CA LYS A 71 5.13 -2.29 -26.92
C LYS A 71 3.80 -1.62 -27.22
N ARG A 72 2.67 -2.30 -26.99
CA ARG A 72 1.30 -1.85 -27.29
C ARG A 72 0.50 -1.51 -26.04
N VAL A 73 1.19 -1.35 -24.91
CA VAL A 73 0.50 -0.95 -23.67
C VAL A 73 0.05 0.49 -23.78
N ASP A 74 -1.27 0.70 -23.81
CA ASP A 74 -1.91 2.00 -23.93
C ASP A 74 -2.34 2.57 -22.58
N ALA A 75 -2.56 1.68 -21.58
CA ALA A 75 -2.94 2.11 -20.25
C ALA A 75 -2.40 1.17 -19.15
N ILE A 76 -2.21 1.73 -17.96
CA ILE A 76 -1.77 1.01 -16.77
C ILE A 76 -2.84 1.15 -15.69
N GLY A 77 -3.29 0.02 -15.14
CA GLY A 77 -4.14 -0.03 -13.96
C GLY A 77 -3.34 -0.53 -12.74
N VAL A 78 -3.60 0.03 -11.58
CA VAL A 78 -2.93 -0.38 -10.34
C VAL A 78 -3.99 -0.65 -9.27
N SER A 79 -3.90 -1.83 -8.66
CA SER A 79 -4.57 -2.20 -7.41
C SER A 79 -3.50 -2.38 -6.34
N GLY A 80 -3.80 -2.05 -5.10
CA GLY A 80 -2.80 -2.14 -4.03
C GLY A 80 -3.40 -2.45 -2.67
N HIS A 81 -2.55 -2.37 -1.65
CA HIS A 81 -2.92 -2.65 -0.27
C HIS A 81 -4.05 -1.75 0.22
N MET A 82 -5.05 -2.35 0.83
CA MET A 82 -6.03 -1.62 1.63
C MET A 82 -5.49 -1.36 3.05
N LEU A 83 -5.96 -0.29 3.70
CA LEU A 83 -5.68 0.00 5.11
C LEU A 83 -4.18 0.15 5.44
N GLY A 84 -3.34 0.40 4.45
CA GLY A 84 -1.93 0.70 4.66
C GLY A 84 -1.72 2.12 5.23
N CYS A 85 -0.59 2.33 5.90
CA CYS A 85 -0.13 3.66 6.33
C CYS A 85 1.33 3.82 5.95
N LEU A 86 1.60 4.63 4.93
CA LEU A 86 2.94 4.97 4.45
C LEU A 86 3.18 6.48 4.65
N PRO A 87 3.93 6.87 5.68
CA PRO A 87 4.28 8.27 5.87
C PRO A 87 5.29 8.73 4.80
N MET A 88 5.03 9.87 4.22
CA MET A 88 5.87 10.48 3.20
C MET A 88 6.07 11.97 3.53
N ASP A 89 7.19 12.51 3.12
CA ASP A 89 7.41 13.95 3.18
C ASP A 89 6.72 14.68 2.01
N LYS A 90 6.87 16.01 1.99
CA LYS A 90 6.30 16.87 0.95
C LYS A 90 6.88 16.63 -0.45
N ASP A 91 8.06 16.02 -0.54
CA ASP A 91 8.76 15.70 -1.77
C ASP A 91 8.48 14.26 -2.24
N GLY A 92 7.60 13.54 -1.52
CA GLY A 92 7.19 12.17 -1.84
C GLY A 92 8.21 11.11 -1.39
N GLN A 93 9.18 11.47 -0.54
CA GLN A 93 10.11 10.50 0.02
C GLN A 93 9.48 9.77 1.19
N THR A 94 9.67 8.47 1.26
CA THR A 94 9.16 7.66 2.36
C THR A 94 9.97 7.93 3.63
N LEU A 95 9.28 8.25 4.72
CA LEU A 95 9.91 8.55 6.01
C LEU A 95 10.20 7.28 6.81
N ARG A 96 9.49 6.21 6.54
CA ARG A 96 9.66 4.90 7.16
C ARG A 96 8.92 3.81 6.35
N PRO A 97 9.14 2.50 6.66
CA PRO A 97 8.38 1.42 6.07
C PRO A 97 6.86 1.57 6.28
N ALA A 98 6.09 1.07 5.33
CA ALA A 98 4.62 1.08 5.41
C ALA A 98 4.11 0.10 6.46
N MET A 99 3.25 0.57 7.36
CA MET A 99 2.46 -0.29 8.25
C MET A 99 1.33 -0.90 7.42
N ILE A 100 1.39 -2.20 7.12
CA ILE A 100 0.37 -2.88 6.30
C ILE A 100 -0.86 -3.27 7.13
N HIS A 101 -1.91 -3.81 6.49
CA HIS A 101 -3.18 -4.14 7.16
C HIS A 101 -3.04 -5.10 8.35
N ALA A 102 -2.03 -5.98 8.34
CA ALA A 102 -1.76 -6.94 9.42
C ALA A 102 -1.08 -6.32 10.65
N ASP A 103 -0.67 -5.03 10.60
CA ASP A 103 -0.08 -4.34 11.74
C ASP A 103 -1.12 -4.08 12.83
N THR A 104 -0.84 -4.55 14.05
CA THR A 104 -1.76 -4.47 15.19
C THR A 104 -1.34 -3.50 16.28
N ARG A 105 -0.22 -2.75 16.09
CA ARG A 105 0.31 -1.82 17.11
C ARG A 105 -0.69 -0.77 17.57
N ALA A 106 -1.61 -0.37 16.70
CA ALA A 106 -2.65 0.61 17.01
C ALA A 106 -3.88 0.04 17.75
N LEU A 107 -3.80 -1.18 18.34
CA LEU A 107 -4.92 -1.82 19.04
C LEU A 107 -5.44 -0.99 20.21
N ALA A 108 -4.55 -0.46 21.05
CA ALA A 108 -4.94 0.36 22.19
C ALA A 108 -5.68 1.63 21.75
N ILE A 109 -5.19 2.29 20.69
CA ILE A 109 -5.81 3.49 20.11
C ILE A 109 -7.20 3.18 19.57
N SER A 110 -7.36 2.09 18.79
CA SER A 110 -8.67 1.72 18.25
C SER A 110 -9.68 1.44 19.36
N ASN A 111 -9.26 0.78 20.45
CA ASN A 111 -10.11 0.51 21.59
C ASN A 111 -10.50 1.79 22.33
N ALA A 112 -9.57 2.72 22.56
CA ALA A 112 -9.82 4.00 23.20
C ALA A 112 -10.81 4.87 22.39
N LEU A 113 -10.64 4.93 21.08
CA LEU A 113 -11.55 5.66 20.19
C LEU A 113 -12.96 5.05 20.20
N ARG A 114 -13.07 3.72 20.14
CA ARG A 114 -14.37 3.02 20.22
C ARG A 114 -15.05 3.20 21.56
N ALA A 115 -14.29 3.22 22.67
CA ALA A 115 -14.84 3.50 24.00
C ALA A 115 -15.34 4.95 24.12
N ARG A 116 -14.64 5.91 23.49
CA ARG A 116 -15.00 7.34 23.56
C ARG A 116 -16.20 7.71 22.70
N PHE A 117 -16.30 7.17 21.49
CA PHE A 117 -17.30 7.59 20.49
C PHE A 117 -18.42 6.58 20.27
N GLY A 118 -18.30 5.36 20.79
CA GLY A 118 -19.18 4.25 20.51
C GLY A 118 -18.78 3.46 19.26
N ARG A 119 -19.31 2.23 19.20
CA ARG A 119 -18.95 1.27 18.14
C ARG A 119 -19.41 1.75 16.76
N ASP A 120 -20.61 2.30 16.68
CA ASP A 120 -21.30 2.59 15.43
C ASP A 120 -20.98 3.97 14.86
N TYR A 121 -20.40 4.87 15.68
CA TYR A 121 -20.06 6.23 15.29
C TYR A 121 -19.22 6.30 13.99
N PHE A 122 -18.15 5.52 13.92
CA PHE A 122 -17.29 5.51 12.73
C PHE A 122 -17.98 4.83 11.54
N TYR A 123 -18.82 3.84 11.79
CA TYR A 123 -19.57 3.19 10.73
C TYR A 123 -20.57 4.15 10.08
N GLU A 124 -21.27 4.95 10.87
CA GLU A 124 -22.21 5.97 10.38
C GLU A 124 -21.53 7.05 9.52
N ILE A 125 -20.27 7.43 9.87
CA ILE A 125 -19.54 8.50 9.17
C ILE A 125 -18.85 7.97 7.90
N CYS A 126 -18.18 6.82 7.95
CA CYS A 126 -17.29 6.37 6.89
C CYS A 126 -17.61 4.98 6.34
N GLY A 127 -18.70 4.35 6.77
CA GLY A 127 -19.13 3.02 6.32
C GLY A 127 -18.22 1.87 6.78
N ASN A 128 -17.29 2.13 7.71
CA ASN A 128 -16.33 1.13 8.19
C ASN A 128 -16.25 1.09 9.71
N VAL A 129 -16.08 -0.14 10.24
CA VAL A 129 -15.81 -0.34 11.66
C VAL A 129 -14.35 -0.04 11.94
N LEU A 130 -14.12 0.80 12.97
CA LEU A 130 -12.76 1.14 13.40
C LEU A 130 -12.03 -0.10 13.96
N SER A 131 -10.82 -0.34 13.49
CA SER A 131 -9.98 -1.47 13.88
C SER A 131 -8.51 -1.03 14.00
N PRO A 132 -7.61 -1.84 14.59
CA PRO A 132 -6.18 -1.55 14.59
C PRO A 132 -5.59 -1.37 13.19
N ALA A 133 -6.16 -2.07 12.20
CA ALA A 133 -5.75 -1.96 10.81
C ALA A 133 -6.11 -0.62 10.17
N SER A 134 -7.08 0.12 10.72
CA SER A 134 -7.53 1.40 10.15
C SER A 134 -6.39 2.42 10.08
N THR A 135 -6.23 3.06 8.93
CA THR A 135 -5.17 4.05 8.68
C THR A 135 -5.20 5.19 9.71
N LEU A 136 -6.39 5.64 10.13
CA LEU A 136 -6.54 6.62 11.21
C LEU A 136 -5.86 6.17 12.51
N CYS A 137 -6.07 4.92 12.94
CA CYS A 137 -5.46 4.40 14.16
C CYS A 137 -3.94 4.32 14.05
N LYS A 138 -3.42 3.92 12.89
CA LYS A 138 -1.98 3.86 12.61
C LYS A 138 -1.36 5.25 12.57
N THR A 139 -2.03 6.23 11.99
CA THR A 139 -1.57 7.62 11.99
C THR A 139 -1.47 8.18 13.40
N LEU A 140 -2.46 7.92 14.25
CA LEU A 140 -2.41 8.32 15.66
C LEU A 140 -1.31 7.58 16.43
N TRP A 141 -1.13 6.28 16.16
CA TRP A 141 -0.03 5.53 16.75
C TRP A 141 1.34 6.10 16.36
N LEU A 142 1.54 6.46 15.09
CA LEU A 142 2.75 7.11 14.63
C LEU A 142 2.97 8.45 15.35
N LYS A 143 1.92 9.24 15.50
CA LYS A 143 1.99 10.51 16.25
C LYS A 143 2.47 10.33 17.68
N GLU A 144 2.06 9.27 18.36
CA GLU A 144 2.39 9.00 19.76
C GLU A 144 3.76 8.32 19.94
N ASN A 145 4.21 7.54 18.96
CA ASN A 145 5.36 6.65 19.11
C ASN A 145 6.56 7.00 18.21
N ASP A 146 6.36 7.88 17.21
CA ASP A 146 7.41 8.26 16.27
C ASP A 146 7.56 9.79 16.23
N CYS A 147 8.24 10.32 17.24
CA CYS A 147 8.44 11.76 17.42
C CYS A 147 9.15 12.43 16.24
N LEU A 148 9.99 11.70 15.50
CA LEU A 148 10.75 12.24 14.38
C LEU A 148 9.87 12.64 13.18
N LEU A 149 8.70 12.01 13.03
CA LEU A 149 7.76 12.34 11.95
C LEU A 149 7.05 13.69 12.18
N TYR A 150 7.00 14.18 13.43
CA TYR A 150 6.28 15.40 13.80
C TYR A 150 7.17 16.57 14.21
N THR A 151 8.49 16.34 14.31
CA THR A 151 9.47 17.39 14.65
C THR A 151 10.08 18.06 13.42
N SER A 152 9.71 17.67 12.22
CA SER A 152 10.02 18.44 11.01
C SER A 152 9.28 19.79 11.09
N PRO A 153 9.96 20.94 11.02
CA PRO A 153 9.30 22.25 11.13
C PRO A 153 8.24 22.37 10.04
N SER A 154 6.99 22.62 10.47
CA SER A 154 5.91 22.94 9.54
C SER A 154 6.30 24.19 8.75
N PRO A 155 6.07 24.26 7.43
CA PRO A 155 6.29 25.47 6.64
C PRO A 155 5.45 26.68 7.09
N ARG A 156 4.63 26.53 8.14
CA ARG A 156 3.79 27.60 8.72
C ARG A 156 4.46 28.34 9.90
N ASP A 157 5.65 27.92 10.33
CA ASP A 157 6.39 28.54 11.45
C ASP A 157 7.52 29.45 10.95
N GLY A 158 7.43 29.95 9.71
CA GLY A 158 8.31 30.94 9.11
C GLY A 158 7.53 32.12 8.54
#